data_3d2517fcc10c0101bfa68fb62fa891e7
#
_entry.id   3d2517fcc10c0101bfa68fb62fa891e7
#
_cell.length_a   1.000
_cell.length_b   1.000
_cell.length_c   1.000
_cell.angle_alpha   90.00
_cell.angle_beta   90.00
_cell.angle_gamma   90.00
#
_symmetry.space_group_name_H-M   'P 1'
#
loop_
_entity.id
_entity.type
_entity.pdbx_description
1 polymer ?
#
loop_
_entity_poly.entity_id
_entity_poly.type
_entity_poly.pdbx_seq_one_letter_code
_entity_poly.pdbx_strand_id
1 'polypeptide(L)'
;MRYLLTHLDTAWALTLIHLRLSLIPIALGLLIAVPLGAFVWRRPALRRIATFTASIIFTIPSLALFVALPLIIPTRILDEANVIVALTLYTTALLVRAVPEALDAVPAGVRDAATAVGYTGLGLSLIHI
;
A
#
# COMPACT_ATOMS: atom_id res chain seq x y z
N MET A 1 26.45 17.71 14.30
CA MET A 1 25.57 17.60 15.50
C MET A 1 25.16 18.95 16.10
N ARG A 2 26.03 19.97 16.16
CA ARG A 2 25.64 21.30 16.70
C ARG A 2 24.45 21.96 15.98
N TYR A 3 24.34 21.83 14.65
CA TYR A 3 23.27 22.44 13.85
C TYR A 3 21.87 21.89 14.24
N LEU A 4 21.74 20.57 14.46
CA LEU A 4 20.48 19.96 14.88
C LEU A 4 20.02 20.45 16.25
N LEU A 5 20.95 20.66 17.19
CA LEU A 5 20.63 21.12 18.55
C LEU A 5 20.19 22.60 18.59
N THR A 6 20.60 23.40 17.60
CA THR A 6 20.22 24.82 17.49
C THR A 6 18.94 25.04 16.66
N HIS A 7 18.43 24.01 15.95
CA HIS A 7 17.26 24.11 15.07
C HIS A 7 16.27 22.95 15.31
N LEU A 8 16.05 22.60 16.59
CA LEU A 8 15.15 21.50 16.99
C LEU A 8 13.71 21.72 16.53
N ASP A 9 13.22 22.94 16.56
CA ASP A 9 11.93 23.36 16.07
C ASP A 9 11.75 23.06 14.57
N THR A 10 12.73 23.44 13.76
CA THR A 10 12.74 23.16 12.32
C THR A 10 12.84 21.66 12.05
N ALA A 11 13.73 20.96 12.77
CA ALA A 11 13.88 19.52 12.63
C ALA A 11 12.56 18.79 12.99
N TRP A 12 11.88 19.23 14.04
CA TRP A 12 10.60 18.67 14.44
C TRP A 12 9.49 18.91 13.40
N ALA A 13 9.40 20.15 12.89
CA ALA A 13 8.43 20.48 11.85
C ALA A 13 8.64 19.63 10.58
N LEU A 14 9.88 19.49 10.12
CA LEU A 14 10.21 18.64 8.97
C LEU A 14 9.92 17.17 9.22
N THR A 15 10.15 16.68 10.43
CA THR A 15 9.82 15.30 10.82
C THR A 15 8.32 15.05 10.76
N LEU A 16 7.51 15.98 11.24
CA LEU A 16 6.04 15.86 11.16
C LEU A 16 5.53 15.84 9.71
N ILE A 17 6.09 16.70 8.85
CA ILE A 17 5.77 16.70 7.42
C ILE A 17 6.16 15.36 6.81
N HIS A 18 7.34 14.85 7.09
CA HIS A 18 7.80 13.55 6.60
C HIS A 18 6.91 12.40 7.07
N LEU A 19 6.55 12.37 8.34
CA LEU A 19 5.63 11.37 8.89
C LEU A 19 4.26 11.42 8.19
N ARG A 20 3.73 12.62 7.99
CA ARG A 20 2.45 12.80 7.28
C ARG A 20 2.52 12.27 5.85
N LEU A 21 3.57 12.66 5.10
CA LEU A 21 3.76 12.24 3.71
C LEU A 21 4.09 10.74 3.56
N SER A 22 4.50 10.08 4.63
CA SER A 22 4.75 8.63 4.65
C SER A 22 3.55 7.83 5.13
N LEU A 23 2.96 8.20 6.26
CA LEU A 23 1.91 7.41 6.91
C LEU A 23 0.57 7.50 6.17
N ILE A 24 0.22 8.66 5.62
CA ILE A 24 -1.05 8.81 4.87
C ILE A 24 -1.07 7.88 3.64
N PRO A 25 -0.06 7.88 2.75
CA PRO A 25 -0.03 6.95 1.62
C PRO A 25 -0.03 5.49 2.02
N ILE A 26 0.67 5.12 3.10
CA ILE A 26 0.68 3.74 3.61
C ILE A 26 -0.72 3.35 4.07
N ALA A 27 -1.38 4.19 4.86
CA ALA A 27 -2.73 3.91 5.36
C ALA A 27 -3.76 3.81 4.20
N LEU A 28 -3.71 4.74 3.24
CA LEU A 28 -4.57 4.71 2.06
C LEU A 28 -4.27 3.50 1.18
N GLY A 29 -2.99 3.19 0.97
CA GLY A 29 -2.56 2.02 0.21
C GLY A 29 -3.04 0.70 0.82
N LEU A 30 -2.92 0.55 2.15
CA LEU A 30 -3.46 -0.60 2.89
C LEU A 30 -4.98 -0.67 2.77
N LEU A 31 -5.68 0.45 2.98
CA LEU A 31 -7.14 0.51 2.91
C LEU A 31 -7.68 0.08 1.54
N ILE A 32 -6.96 0.36 0.47
CA ILE A 32 -7.31 -0.03 -0.91
C ILE A 32 -6.83 -1.45 -1.21
N ALA A 33 -5.57 -1.76 -0.91
CA ALA A 33 -4.93 -2.99 -1.36
C ALA A 33 -5.41 -4.24 -0.60
N VAL A 34 -5.71 -4.12 0.70
CA VAL A 34 -6.17 -5.26 1.50
C VAL A 34 -7.50 -5.81 0.99
N PRO A 35 -8.58 -5.02 0.84
CA PRO A 35 -9.83 -5.54 0.30
C PRO A 35 -9.69 -5.97 -1.16
N LEU A 36 -8.92 -5.25 -1.98
CA LEU A 36 -8.70 -5.60 -3.36
C LEU A 36 -7.92 -6.93 -3.48
N GLY A 37 -6.83 -7.09 -2.73
CA GLY A 37 -6.03 -8.31 -2.69
C GLY A 37 -6.83 -9.52 -2.22
N ALA A 38 -7.64 -9.37 -1.17
CA ALA A 38 -8.53 -10.41 -0.67
C ALA A 38 -9.61 -10.79 -1.71
N PHE A 39 -10.14 -9.79 -2.44
CA PHE A 39 -11.14 -10.02 -3.48
C PHE A 39 -10.57 -10.80 -4.68
N VAL A 40 -9.36 -10.48 -5.12
CA VAL A 40 -8.72 -11.14 -6.27
C VAL A 40 -8.09 -12.49 -5.91
N TRP A 41 -7.82 -12.74 -4.63
CA TRP A 41 -7.12 -13.93 -4.15
C TRP A 41 -7.70 -15.24 -4.71
N ARG A 42 -9.02 -15.43 -4.64
CA ARG A 42 -9.70 -16.64 -5.11
C ARG A 42 -10.09 -16.61 -6.60
N ARG A 43 -9.67 -15.60 -7.35
CA ARG A 43 -10.03 -15.37 -8.75
C ARG A 43 -8.78 -15.28 -9.64
N PRO A 44 -8.29 -16.40 -10.17
CA PRO A 44 -6.99 -16.45 -10.85
C PRO A 44 -6.85 -15.47 -12.01
N ALA A 45 -7.90 -15.25 -12.79
CA ALA A 45 -7.88 -14.28 -13.88
C ALA A 45 -7.73 -12.84 -13.38
N LEU A 46 -8.50 -12.44 -12.35
CA LEU A 46 -8.40 -11.10 -11.75
C LEU A 46 -7.06 -10.89 -11.03
N ARG A 47 -6.57 -11.92 -10.33
CA ARG A 47 -5.26 -11.88 -9.68
C ARG A 47 -4.15 -11.63 -10.71
N ARG A 48 -4.21 -12.33 -11.87
CA ARG A 48 -3.24 -12.11 -12.95
C ARG A 48 -3.28 -10.67 -13.47
N ILE A 49 -4.47 -10.12 -13.72
CA ILE A 49 -4.64 -8.74 -14.17
C ILE A 49 -4.11 -7.76 -13.12
N ALA A 50 -4.50 -7.92 -11.85
CA ALA A 50 -4.05 -7.05 -10.77
C ALA A 50 -2.52 -7.09 -10.61
N THR A 51 -1.91 -8.27 -10.63
CA THR A 51 -0.45 -8.43 -10.56
C THR A 51 0.26 -7.81 -11.76
N PHE A 52 -0.29 -7.98 -12.97
CA PHE A 52 0.27 -7.38 -14.18
C PHE A 52 0.20 -5.85 -14.14
N THR A 53 -0.95 -5.28 -13.77
CA THR A 53 -1.12 -3.82 -13.62
C THR A 53 -0.17 -3.27 -12.55
N ALA A 54 -0.06 -3.94 -11.41
CA ALA A 54 0.87 -3.57 -10.35
C ALA A 54 2.33 -3.56 -10.87
N SER A 55 2.70 -4.55 -11.68
CA SER A 55 4.04 -4.61 -12.27
C SER A 55 4.32 -3.46 -13.23
N ILE A 56 3.34 -3.03 -14.02
CA ILE A 56 3.47 -1.85 -14.88
C ILE A 56 3.72 -0.60 -14.03
N ILE A 57 2.93 -0.38 -12.98
CA ILE A 57 3.09 0.77 -12.07
C ILE A 57 4.50 0.78 -11.47
N PHE A 58 4.99 -0.38 -11.04
CA PHE A 58 6.34 -0.51 -10.48
C PHE A 58 7.47 -0.27 -11.49
N THR A 59 7.22 -0.52 -12.78
CA THR A 59 8.19 -0.28 -13.84
C THR A 59 8.38 1.21 -14.13
N ILE A 60 7.38 2.03 -13.83
CA ILE A 60 7.48 3.49 -14.00
C ILE A 60 8.43 4.05 -12.95
N PRO A 61 9.51 4.77 -13.32
CA PRO A 61 10.35 5.44 -12.33
C PRO A 61 9.53 6.43 -11.49
N SER A 62 9.76 6.46 -10.18
CA SER A 62 8.98 7.31 -9.25
C SER A 62 8.98 8.78 -9.66
N LEU A 63 10.12 9.33 -10.08
CA LEU A 63 10.22 10.69 -10.59
C LEU A 63 9.37 10.93 -11.84
N ALA A 64 9.32 9.95 -12.74
CA ALA A 64 8.48 10.05 -13.94
C ALA A 64 6.99 10.08 -13.56
N LEU A 65 6.58 9.29 -12.57
CA LEU A 65 5.21 9.31 -12.07
C LEU A 65 4.85 10.66 -11.44
N PHE A 66 5.73 11.24 -10.62
CA PHE A 66 5.50 12.57 -10.03
C PHE A 66 5.32 13.67 -11.08
N VAL A 67 6.04 13.58 -12.19
CA VAL A 67 5.94 14.54 -13.30
C VAL A 67 4.71 14.28 -14.17
N ALA A 68 4.30 13.02 -14.33
CA ALA A 68 3.18 12.65 -15.16
C ALA A 68 1.80 12.87 -14.50
N LEU A 69 1.70 12.71 -13.18
CA LEU A 69 0.43 12.84 -12.44
C LEU A 69 -0.28 14.19 -12.65
N PRO A 70 0.41 15.36 -12.65
CA PRO A 70 -0.23 16.64 -12.93
C PRO A 70 -0.85 16.78 -14.33
N LEU A 71 -0.53 15.89 -15.25
CA LEU A 71 -1.20 15.84 -16.56
C LEU A 71 -2.61 15.21 -16.49
N ILE A 72 -2.88 14.48 -15.41
CA ILE A 72 -4.13 13.72 -15.22
C ILE A 72 -4.98 14.34 -14.11
N ILE A 73 -4.33 14.80 -13.03
CA ILE A 73 -4.98 15.39 -11.87
C ILE A 73 -4.53 16.86 -11.70
N PRO A 74 -5.41 17.76 -11.24
CA PRO A 74 -5.08 19.20 -11.14
C PRO A 74 -4.18 19.49 -9.92
N THR A 75 -2.97 18.97 -9.92
CA THR A 75 -1.93 19.18 -8.89
C THR A 75 -0.67 19.75 -9.51
N ARG A 76 0.24 20.25 -8.68
CA ARG A 76 1.61 20.61 -9.11
C ARG A 76 2.57 19.48 -8.76
N ILE A 77 3.70 19.38 -9.46
CA ILE A 77 4.68 18.29 -9.30
C ILE A 77 5.12 18.12 -7.83
N LEU A 78 5.34 19.22 -7.11
CA LEU A 78 5.81 19.21 -5.72
C LEU A 78 4.70 19.42 -4.67
N ASP A 79 3.43 19.43 -5.07
CA ASP A 79 2.32 19.52 -4.10
C ASP A 79 2.27 18.27 -3.23
N GLU A 80 1.97 18.45 -1.93
CA GLU A 80 1.77 17.32 -1.00
C GLU A 80 0.73 16.33 -1.53
N ALA A 81 -0.35 16.81 -2.14
CA ALA A 81 -1.38 15.98 -2.73
C ALA A 81 -0.83 15.07 -3.85
N ASN A 82 0.04 15.61 -4.71
CA ASN A 82 0.69 14.84 -5.78
C ASN A 82 1.57 13.73 -5.21
N VAL A 83 2.36 14.06 -4.17
CA VAL A 83 3.22 13.09 -3.47
C VAL A 83 2.39 11.99 -2.81
N ILE A 84 1.30 12.37 -2.11
CA ILE A 84 0.41 11.41 -1.44
C ILE A 84 -0.22 10.45 -2.46
N VAL A 85 -0.73 10.97 -3.57
CA VAL A 85 -1.37 10.14 -4.62
C VAL A 85 -0.34 9.18 -5.24
N ALA A 86 0.84 9.67 -5.60
CA ALA A 86 1.89 8.83 -6.19
C ALA A 86 2.33 7.71 -5.24
N LEU A 87 2.61 8.04 -3.98
CA LEU A 87 3.02 7.05 -2.98
C LEU A 87 1.89 6.08 -2.63
N THR A 88 0.64 6.53 -2.60
CA THR A 88 -0.52 5.65 -2.42
C THR A 88 -0.62 4.65 -3.56
N LEU A 89 -0.41 5.09 -4.81
CA LEU A 89 -0.43 4.23 -5.98
C LEU A 89 0.65 3.14 -5.90
N TYR A 90 1.89 3.51 -5.55
CA TYR A 90 2.98 2.55 -5.35
C TYR A 90 2.71 1.58 -4.20
N THR A 91 2.25 2.09 -3.05
CA THR A 91 1.92 1.26 -1.89
C THR A 91 0.81 0.27 -2.22
N THR A 92 -0.23 0.73 -2.92
CA THR A 92 -1.33 -0.13 -3.38
C THR A 92 -0.81 -1.20 -4.35
N ALA A 93 0.01 -0.84 -5.33
CA ALA A 93 0.58 -1.79 -6.29
C ALA A 93 1.46 -2.84 -5.61
N LEU A 94 2.24 -2.46 -4.59
CA LEU A 94 3.02 -3.39 -3.80
C LEU A 94 2.14 -4.37 -3.03
N LEU A 95 1.18 -3.85 -2.30
CA LEU A 95 0.37 -4.62 -1.36
C LEU A 95 -0.67 -5.49 -2.05
N VAL A 96 -1.20 -5.09 -3.21
CA VAL A 96 -2.15 -5.91 -3.97
C VAL A 96 -1.54 -7.23 -4.45
N ARG A 97 -0.22 -7.31 -4.52
CA ARG A 97 0.52 -8.57 -4.77
C ARG A 97 0.79 -9.33 -3.47
N ALA A 98 1.23 -8.62 -2.43
CA ALA A 98 1.61 -9.21 -1.16
C ALA A 98 0.43 -9.85 -0.41
N VAL A 99 -0.76 -9.23 -0.46
CA VAL A 99 -1.94 -9.74 0.25
C VAL A 99 -2.36 -11.14 -0.20
N PRO A 100 -2.55 -11.45 -1.50
CA PRO A 100 -2.84 -12.82 -1.94
C PRO A 100 -1.73 -13.81 -1.59
N GLU A 101 -0.46 -13.40 -1.65
CA GLU A 101 0.68 -14.25 -1.29
C GLU A 101 0.67 -14.58 0.20
N ALA A 102 0.38 -13.60 1.07
CA ALA A 102 0.23 -13.82 2.51
C ALA A 102 -0.95 -14.77 2.84
N LEU A 103 -2.08 -14.62 2.13
CA LEU A 103 -3.23 -15.50 2.30
C LEU A 103 -2.95 -16.95 1.83
N ASP A 104 -2.14 -17.12 0.78
CA ASP A 104 -1.71 -18.43 0.29
C ASP A 104 -0.70 -19.11 1.24
N ALA A 105 0.07 -18.34 2.01
CA ALA A 105 1.06 -18.85 2.95
C ALA A 105 0.44 -19.62 4.13
N VAL A 106 -0.87 -19.46 4.38
CA VAL A 106 -1.58 -20.17 5.44
C VAL A 106 -1.81 -21.64 5.04
N PRO A 107 -1.26 -22.64 5.78
CA PRO A 107 -1.45 -24.03 5.47
C PRO A 107 -2.93 -24.44 5.47
N ALA A 108 -3.33 -25.31 4.54
CA ALA A 108 -4.71 -25.78 4.42
C ALA A 108 -5.25 -26.37 5.74
N GLY A 109 -4.43 -27.20 6.42
CA GLY A 109 -4.82 -27.80 7.70
C GLY A 109 -5.12 -26.77 8.82
N VAL A 110 -4.44 -25.63 8.82
CA VAL A 110 -4.74 -24.55 9.78
C VAL A 110 -6.09 -23.89 9.46
N ARG A 111 -6.39 -23.70 8.18
CA ARG A 111 -7.68 -23.15 7.74
C ARG A 111 -8.83 -24.12 8.05
N ASP A 112 -8.63 -25.41 7.81
CA ASP A 112 -9.63 -26.44 8.08
C ASP A 112 -9.91 -26.58 9.57
N ALA A 113 -8.84 -26.58 10.40
CA ALA A 113 -8.97 -26.62 11.85
C ALA A 113 -9.70 -25.38 12.39
N ALA A 114 -9.37 -24.19 11.91
CA ALA A 114 -10.05 -22.96 12.33
C ALA A 114 -11.53 -22.94 11.89
N THR A 115 -11.84 -23.46 10.70
CA THR A 115 -13.23 -23.60 10.23
C THR A 115 -14.00 -24.60 11.11
N ALA A 116 -13.36 -25.70 11.52
CA ALA A 116 -13.99 -26.70 12.40
C ALA A 116 -14.36 -26.15 13.79
N VAL A 117 -13.63 -25.15 14.29
CA VAL A 117 -13.94 -24.46 15.57
C VAL A 117 -14.82 -23.20 15.37
N GLY A 118 -15.38 -23.01 14.17
CA GLY A 118 -16.41 -22.00 13.89
C GLY A 118 -15.91 -20.64 13.41
N TYR A 119 -14.64 -20.50 13.02
CA TYR A 119 -14.15 -19.26 12.41
C TYR A 119 -14.73 -19.09 11.01
N THR A 120 -15.26 -17.89 10.72
CA THR A 120 -15.71 -17.52 9.38
C THR A 120 -14.52 -17.14 8.49
N GLY A 121 -14.70 -17.18 7.17
CA GLY A 121 -13.65 -16.80 6.22
C GLY A 121 -13.11 -15.37 6.41
N LEU A 122 -13.95 -14.43 6.88
CA LEU A 122 -13.53 -13.07 7.26
C LEU A 122 -12.71 -13.07 8.54
N GLY A 123 -13.09 -13.86 9.56
CA GLY A 123 -12.33 -13.99 10.79
C GLY A 123 -10.94 -14.57 10.53
N LEU A 124 -10.83 -15.55 9.64
CA LEU A 124 -9.56 -16.15 9.23
C LEU A 124 -8.64 -15.17 8.51
N SER A 125 -9.18 -14.30 7.65
CA SER A 125 -8.36 -13.31 6.95
C SER A 125 -7.82 -12.23 7.88
N LEU A 126 -8.56 -11.85 8.93
CA LEU A 126 -8.15 -10.81 9.88
C LEU A 126 -7.10 -11.28 10.89
N ILE A 127 -6.99 -12.59 11.15
CA ILE A 127 -5.99 -13.13 12.08
C ILE A 127 -4.61 -13.27 11.43
N HIS A 128 -4.52 -13.29 10.10
CA HIS A 128 -3.30 -13.59 9.34
C HIS A 128 -2.77 -12.40 8.51
N ILE A 129 -3.42 -11.24 8.55
CA ILE A 129 -2.92 -9.96 8.02
C ILE A 129 -2.36 -9.11 9.16
#